data_7e4010dc02f7811417612f0d8e0ff765
#
_entry.id   7e4010dc02f7811417612f0d8e0ff765
#
_cell.length_a   1.000
_cell.length_b   1.000
_cell.length_c   1.000
_cell.angle_alpha   90.00
_cell.angle_beta   90.00
_cell.angle_gamma   90.00
#
_symmetry.space_group_name_H-M   'P 1'
#
loop_
_entity.id
_entity.type
_entity.pdbx_description
1 polymer ?
#
loop_
_entity_poly.entity_id
_entity_poly.type
_entity_poly.pdbx_seq_one_letter_code
_entity_poly.pdbx_strand_id
1 'polypeptide(L)'
;MAAIGHVGVIGAGLAGLAAALAAASAGLRVDVFEAESAPWQPQAHIDVVPNLLRDLVRLGVGEACVRRGFPYRGLAVLDGDGRAQFEIPTPRLAGTQFPSSLGMVYGDLIDLLREAAMKHGARLHTGREVRDACESDNNSDAIVTTDGERHHVDLAVIASGARLPALAGQAARAMPLDILPQQWCHALLPRPVTLERATLVIGTGSIKAMVIPVDTRRAGIAVLQPVGAAATPAAMRATLSSQGRLLQSLGARWSDDTPAVVRPVRSGLLDGPWHAHGVLRIGHSAHELPPHFGQAAAQAIEDAVVLGTLLRTRPSRDDLLDAFMARRAERARQVHAVVTQAARWDLRPEAATDLPALAAQLAALVTEPA
;
A
#
# COMPACT_ATOMS: atom_id res chain seq x y z
N MET A 1 9.85 -29.87 14.42
CA MET A 1 8.76 -28.87 14.33
C MET A 1 7.95 -29.16 13.08
N ALA A 2 6.62 -29.04 13.12
CA ALA A 2 5.77 -29.32 11.96
C ALA A 2 5.96 -28.26 10.87
N ALA A 3 5.88 -28.68 9.60
CA ALA A 3 5.87 -27.75 8.48
C ALA A 3 4.55 -26.96 8.48
N ILE A 4 4.58 -25.69 8.04
CA ILE A 4 3.39 -24.86 7.91
C ILE A 4 2.51 -25.44 6.81
N GLY A 5 1.27 -25.82 7.15
CA GLY A 5 0.25 -26.33 6.21
C GLY A 5 -0.98 -25.43 6.12
N HIS A 6 -1.23 -24.62 7.16
CA HIS A 6 -2.40 -23.76 7.26
C HIS A 6 -2.04 -22.34 7.72
N VAL A 7 -2.44 -21.33 6.94
CA VAL A 7 -2.20 -19.91 7.23
C VAL A 7 -3.54 -19.21 7.43
N GLY A 8 -3.68 -18.51 8.56
CA GLY A 8 -4.79 -17.60 8.85
C GLY A 8 -4.38 -16.17 8.56
N VAL A 9 -5.11 -15.46 7.68
CA VAL A 9 -4.84 -14.07 7.34
C VAL A 9 -5.92 -13.17 7.93
N ILE A 10 -5.52 -12.13 8.63
CA ILE A 10 -6.42 -11.20 9.32
C ILE A 10 -6.44 -9.87 8.57
N GLY A 11 -7.56 -9.58 7.91
CA GLY A 11 -7.78 -8.43 7.03
C GLY A 11 -7.68 -8.77 5.55
N ALA A 12 -8.70 -8.39 4.76
CA ALA A 12 -8.77 -8.58 3.31
C ALA A 12 -8.41 -7.28 2.54
N GLY A 13 -7.50 -6.47 3.08
CA GLY A 13 -6.88 -5.35 2.39
C GLY A 13 -5.75 -5.79 1.45
N LEU A 14 -5.01 -4.82 0.90
CA LEU A 14 -3.93 -5.05 -0.07
C LEU A 14 -2.89 -6.08 0.43
N ALA A 15 -2.35 -5.87 1.63
CA ALA A 15 -1.34 -6.75 2.21
C ALA A 15 -1.88 -8.15 2.49
N GLY A 16 -3.10 -8.25 3.05
CA GLY A 16 -3.71 -9.52 3.41
C GLY A 16 -4.06 -10.39 2.21
N LEU A 17 -4.68 -9.79 1.18
CA LEU A 17 -5.01 -10.52 -0.04
C LEU A 17 -3.76 -10.95 -0.81
N ALA A 18 -2.71 -10.13 -0.81
CA ALA A 18 -1.42 -10.50 -1.41
C ALA A 18 -0.74 -11.65 -0.63
N ALA A 19 -0.76 -11.61 0.70
CA ALA A 19 -0.24 -12.70 1.54
C ALA A 19 -1.05 -13.99 1.36
N ALA A 20 -2.38 -13.88 1.29
CA ALA A 20 -3.26 -15.01 1.02
C ALA A 20 -2.97 -15.64 -0.36
N LEU A 21 -2.81 -14.81 -1.40
CA LEU A 21 -2.42 -15.27 -2.74
C LEU A 21 -1.06 -15.97 -2.71
N ALA A 22 -0.07 -15.36 -2.05
CA ALA A 22 1.28 -15.89 -1.96
C ALA A 22 1.31 -17.25 -1.24
N ALA A 23 0.59 -17.40 -0.13
CA ALA A 23 0.49 -18.64 0.63
C ALA A 23 -0.32 -19.73 -0.12
N ALA A 24 -1.45 -19.36 -0.71
CA ALA A 24 -2.27 -20.30 -1.49
C ALA A 24 -1.51 -20.79 -2.75
N SER A 25 -0.76 -19.89 -3.42
CA SER A 25 0.10 -20.26 -4.56
C SER A 25 1.28 -21.16 -4.15
N ALA A 26 1.63 -21.21 -2.87
CA ALA A 26 2.59 -22.16 -2.31
C ALA A 26 1.95 -23.51 -1.96
N GLY A 27 0.65 -23.72 -2.25
CA GLY A 27 -0.10 -24.95 -2.00
C GLY A 27 -0.61 -25.10 -0.58
N LEU A 28 -0.63 -24.05 0.22
CA LEU A 28 -1.08 -24.09 1.60
C LEU A 28 -2.60 -23.87 1.72
N ARG A 29 -3.20 -24.41 2.77
CA ARG A 29 -4.54 -24.02 3.18
C ARG A 29 -4.51 -22.57 3.69
N VAL A 30 -5.44 -21.74 3.22
CA VAL A 30 -5.51 -20.32 3.61
C VAL A 30 -6.94 -19.94 3.93
N ASP A 31 -7.15 -19.42 5.13
CA ASP A 31 -8.39 -18.80 5.57
C ASP A 31 -8.13 -17.29 5.81
N VAL A 32 -8.92 -16.43 5.17
CA VAL A 32 -8.83 -14.96 5.29
C VAL A 32 -10.05 -14.47 6.06
N PHE A 33 -9.84 -13.74 7.15
CA PHE A 33 -10.88 -13.19 8.00
C PHE A 33 -10.98 -11.69 7.79
N GLU A 34 -12.16 -11.21 7.38
CA GLU A 34 -12.43 -9.79 7.15
C GLU A 34 -13.63 -9.34 8.00
N ALA A 35 -13.43 -8.24 8.73
CA ALA A 35 -14.44 -7.70 9.63
C ALA A 35 -15.65 -7.14 8.87
N GLU A 36 -15.41 -6.49 7.74
CA GLU A 36 -16.48 -5.90 6.93
C GLU A 36 -17.26 -6.99 6.17
N SER A 37 -18.58 -6.86 6.12
CA SER A 37 -19.44 -7.81 5.40
C SER A 37 -19.39 -7.64 3.88
N ALA A 38 -19.02 -6.45 3.40
CA ALA A 38 -18.85 -6.14 1.99
C ALA A 38 -17.36 -5.90 1.65
N PRO A 39 -16.93 -6.23 0.43
CA PRO A 39 -15.58 -5.93 -0.01
C PRO A 39 -15.26 -4.44 0.07
N TRP A 40 -14.11 -4.11 0.64
CA TRP A 40 -13.65 -2.74 0.67
C TRP A 40 -13.27 -2.27 -0.73
N GLN A 41 -13.96 -1.25 -1.24
CA GLN A 41 -13.73 -0.66 -2.56
C GLN A 41 -13.51 0.85 -2.45
N PRO A 42 -12.31 1.30 -2.10
CA PRO A 42 -12.04 2.72 -1.98
C PRO A 42 -12.13 3.42 -3.34
N GLN A 43 -12.82 4.56 -3.36
CA GLN A 43 -12.87 5.48 -4.50
C GLN A 43 -11.57 6.29 -4.58
N ALA A 44 -10.47 5.60 -4.76
CA ALA A 44 -9.12 6.15 -4.80
C ALA A 44 -8.33 5.51 -5.95
N HIS A 45 -7.26 6.16 -6.33
CA HIS A 45 -6.29 5.59 -7.27
C HIS A 45 -5.09 5.02 -6.53
N ILE A 46 -4.33 4.21 -7.24
CA ILE A 46 -3.01 3.74 -6.84
C ILE A 46 -2.02 3.97 -7.98
N ASP A 47 -0.85 4.47 -7.62
CA ASP A 47 0.32 4.48 -8.47
C ASP A 47 1.05 3.14 -8.32
N VAL A 48 0.99 2.31 -9.34
CA VAL A 48 1.74 1.06 -9.39
C VAL A 48 3.15 1.38 -9.88
N VAL A 49 3.98 1.84 -8.94
CA VAL A 49 5.38 2.19 -9.15
C VAL A 49 6.23 0.97 -9.56
N PRO A 50 7.44 1.16 -10.11
CA PRO A 50 8.22 0.08 -10.72
C PRO A 50 8.42 -1.17 -9.85
N ASN A 51 8.80 -1.01 -8.58
CA ASN A 51 9.00 -2.12 -7.66
C ASN A 51 7.68 -2.80 -7.26
N LEU A 52 6.59 -2.04 -7.13
CA LEU A 52 5.26 -2.62 -6.91
C LEU A 52 4.83 -3.49 -8.10
N LEU A 53 5.01 -3.00 -9.34
CA LEU A 53 4.67 -3.79 -10.54
C LEU A 53 5.51 -5.06 -10.64
N ARG A 54 6.83 -4.98 -10.37
CA ARG A 54 7.71 -6.15 -10.28
C ARG A 54 7.13 -7.22 -9.35
N ASP A 55 6.71 -6.82 -8.18
CA ASP A 55 6.25 -7.75 -7.15
C ASP A 55 4.83 -8.27 -7.43
N LEU A 56 3.96 -7.48 -8.06
CA LEU A 56 2.67 -7.95 -8.59
C LEU A 56 2.85 -8.98 -9.74
N VAL A 57 3.89 -8.81 -10.57
CA VAL A 57 4.26 -9.83 -11.59
C VAL A 57 4.72 -11.12 -10.91
N ARG A 58 5.50 -11.04 -9.84
CA ARG A 58 5.94 -12.21 -9.06
C ARG A 58 4.77 -12.94 -8.38
N LEU A 59 3.72 -12.22 -8.01
CA LEU A 59 2.46 -12.80 -7.51
C LEU A 59 1.55 -13.35 -8.62
N GLY A 60 1.92 -13.18 -9.90
CA GLY A 60 1.16 -13.69 -11.03
C GLY A 60 -0.03 -12.82 -11.46
N VAL A 61 -0.18 -11.59 -10.93
CA VAL A 61 -1.28 -10.68 -11.29
C VAL A 61 -0.85 -9.50 -12.18
N GLY A 62 0.43 -9.38 -12.50
CA GLY A 62 0.97 -8.22 -13.23
C GLY A 62 0.31 -7.97 -14.58
N GLU A 63 0.07 -9.00 -15.40
CA GLU A 63 -0.61 -8.85 -16.69
C GLU A 63 -2.06 -8.36 -16.53
N ALA A 64 -2.76 -8.86 -15.51
CA ALA A 64 -4.13 -8.42 -15.22
C ALA A 64 -4.15 -6.96 -14.78
N CYS A 65 -3.15 -6.51 -14.01
CA CYS A 65 -2.96 -5.10 -13.65
C CYS A 65 -2.75 -4.23 -14.89
N VAL A 66 -1.89 -4.65 -15.83
CA VAL A 66 -1.64 -3.90 -17.07
C VAL A 66 -2.91 -3.80 -17.93
N ARG A 67 -3.72 -4.85 -17.99
CA ARG A 67 -5.00 -4.82 -18.74
C ARG A 67 -6.06 -3.91 -18.13
N ARG A 68 -6.09 -3.76 -16.79
CA ARG A 68 -7.08 -2.92 -16.07
C ARG A 68 -6.61 -1.51 -15.83
N GLY A 69 -5.29 -1.28 -15.78
CA GLY A 69 -4.69 0.03 -15.51
C GLY A 69 -4.33 0.82 -16.75
N PHE A 70 -3.76 1.99 -16.54
CA PHE A 70 -3.22 2.85 -17.58
C PHE A 70 -1.69 2.85 -17.50
N PRO A 71 -0.97 2.20 -18.44
CA PRO A 71 0.48 2.15 -18.42
C PRO A 71 1.08 3.51 -18.79
N TYR A 72 2.15 3.89 -18.11
CA TYR A 72 2.91 5.10 -18.41
C TYR A 72 4.40 4.94 -18.08
N ARG A 73 5.18 5.97 -18.42
CA ARG A 73 6.60 6.06 -18.12
C ARG A 73 6.95 7.45 -17.60
N GLY A 74 7.81 7.48 -16.56
CA GLY A 74 8.27 8.71 -15.93
C GLY A 74 7.20 9.39 -15.08
N LEU A 75 7.65 10.20 -14.15
CA LEU A 75 6.83 11.10 -13.34
C LEU A 75 7.19 12.53 -13.73
N ALA A 76 6.24 13.25 -14.30
CA ALA A 76 6.42 14.67 -14.58
C ALA A 76 6.26 15.48 -13.30
N VAL A 77 7.13 16.47 -13.09
CA VAL A 77 7.01 17.44 -11.99
C VAL A 77 6.77 18.83 -12.58
N LEU A 78 5.65 19.44 -12.17
CA LEU A 78 5.24 20.76 -12.57
C LEU A 78 5.22 21.70 -11.38
N ASP A 79 5.43 23.01 -11.63
CA ASP A 79 5.15 24.06 -10.63
C ASP A 79 3.65 24.40 -10.55
N GLY A 80 3.31 25.33 -9.65
CA GLY A 80 1.93 25.79 -9.44
C GLY A 80 1.30 26.46 -10.67
N ASP A 81 2.10 27.01 -11.57
CA ASP A 81 1.64 27.59 -12.84
C ASP A 81 1.46 26.54 -13.94
N GLY A 82 1.90 25.30 -13.68
CA GLY A 82 1.85 24.18 -14.63
C GLY A 82 3.04 24.14 -15.59
N ARG A 83 4.15 24.83 -15.26
CA ARG A 83 5.39 24.74 -16.04
C ARG A 83 6.18 23.50 -15.62
N ALA A 84 6.72 22.79 -16.62
CA ALA A 84 7.55 21.61 -16.36
C ALA A 84 8.84 22.02 -15.65
N GLN A 85 9.15 21.36 -14.56
CA GLN A 85 10.38 21.55 -13.78
C GLN A 85 11.40 20.47 -14.12
N PHE A 86 11.03 19.22 -13.95
CA PHE A 86 11.85 18.05 -14.30
C PHE A 86 11.00 16.79 -14.44
N GLU A 87 11.63 15.72 -14.88
CA GLU A 87 11.01 14.39 -14.95
C GLU A 87 11.84 13.41 -14.12
N ILE A 88 11.16 12.59 -13.30
CA ILE A 88 11.78 11.47 -12.59
C ILE A 88 11.61 10.23 -13.46
N PRO A 89 12.72 9.61 -13.93
CA PRO A 89 12.64 8.41 -14.75
C PRO A 89 12.14 7.23 -13.91
N THR A 90 11.34 6.36 -14.54
CA THR A 90 10.87 5.12 -13.92
C THR A 90 11.45 3.91 -14.66
N PRO A 91 12.29 3.08 -14.00
CA PRO A 91 12.89 1.90 -14.62
C PRO A 91 11.87 0.78 -14.83
N ARG A 92 12.12 -0.14 -15.78
CA ARG A 92 11.30 -1.34 -16.00
C ARG A 92 11.78 -2.48 -15.12
N LEU A 93 11.42 -2.49 -13.84
CA LEU A 93 11.86 -3.53 -12.90
C LEU A 93 11.10 -4.87 -13.06
N ALA A 94 9.94 -4.86 -13.71
CA ALA A 94 9.14 -6.05 -13.97
C ALA A 94 9.55 -6.84 -15.25
N GLY A 95 10.59 -6.38 -15.95
CA GLY A 95 11.05 -6.94 -17.23
C GLY A 95 10.61 -6.12 -18.45
N THR A 96 11.21 -6.41 -19.60
CA THR A 96 11.04 -5.60 -20.83
C THR A 96 9.63 -5.69 -21.43
N GLN A 97 8.90 -6.77 -21.15
CA GLN A 97 7.52 -7.00 -21.62
C GLN A 97 6.47 -6.21 -20.83
N PHE A 98 6.85 -5.64 -19.69
CA PHE A 98 5.94 -4.83 -18.85
C PHE A 98 6.24 -3.33 -18.99
N PRO A 99 5.26 -2.44 -18.76
CA PRO A 99 5.53 -1.01 -18.62
C PRO A 99 6.41 -0.74 -17.39
N SER A 100 6.95 0.47 -17.28
CA SER A 100 7.68 0.86 -16.06
C SER A 100 6.75 1.09 -14.87
N SER A 101 5.57 1.67 -15.13
CA SER A 101 4.56 1.99 -14.11
C SER A 101 3.18 1.97 -14.73
N LEU A 102 2.15 1.95 -13.90
CA LEU A 102 0.77 2.14 -14.33
C LEU A 102 -0.08 2.74 -13.22
N GLY A 103 -1.07 3.54 -13.58
CA GLY A 103 -2.11 3.97 -12.66
C GLY A 103 -3.29 3.01 -12.71
N MET A 104 -3.91 2.80 -11.56
CA MET A 104 -5.11 1.97 -11.43
C MET A 104 -6.11 2.60 -10.47
N VAL A 105 -7.37 2.20 -10.60
CA VAL A 105 -8.33 2.33 -9.49
C VAL A 105 -7.90 1.35 -8.40
N TYR A 106 -7.83 1.82 -7.16
CA TYR A 106 -7.34 1.00 -6.06
C TYR A 106 -8.23 -0.23 -5.81
N GLY A 107 -9.55 -0.07 -5.94
CA GLY A 107 -10.51 -1.18 -5.84
C GLY A 107 -10.27 -2.27 -6.88
N ASP A 108 -9.90 -1.91 -8.12
CA ASP A 108 -9.59 -2.89 -9.16
C ASP A 108 -8.38 -3.77 -8.80
N LEU A 109 -7.36 -3.21 -8.13
CA LEU A 109 -6.22 -4.00 -7.66
C LEU A 109 -6.62 -4.94 -6.51
N ILE A 110 -7.46 -4.47 -5.57
CA ILE A 110 -8.02 -5.32 -4.51
C ILE A 110 -8.79 -6.49 -5.10
N ASP A 111 -9.65 -6.24 -6.09
CA ASP A 111 -10.44 -7.29 -6.75
C ASP A 111 -9.56 -8.31 -7.47
N LEU A 112 -8.52 -7.86 -8.18
CA LEU A 112 -7.56 -8.76 -8.83
C LEU A 112 -6.85 -9.68 -7.85
N LEU A 113 -6.39 -9.15 -6.73
CA LEU A 113 -5.71 -9.95 -5.69
C LEU A 113 -6.68 -10.95 -5.04
N ARG A 114 -7.92 -10.52 -4.75
CA ARG A 114 -8.96 -11.38 -4.19
C ARG A 114 -9.32 -12.51 -5.13
N GLU A 115 -9.64 -12.20 -6.40
CA GLU A 115 -9.95 -13.19 -7.44
C GLU A 115 -8.81 -14.21 -7.59
N ALA A 116 -7.57 -13.75 -7.62
CA ALA A 116 -6.40 -14.60 -7.74
C ALA A 116 -6.21 -15.50 -6.50
N ALA A 117 -6.33 -14.95 -5.29
CA ALA A 117 -6.20 -15.72 -4.05
C ALA A 117 -7.27 -16.83 -3.96
N MET A 118 -8.53 -16.50 -4.25
CA MET A 118 -9.63 -17.48 -4.25
C MET A 118 -9.46 -18.54 -5.35
N LYS A 119 -8.98 -18.15 -6.53
CA LYS A 119 -8.66 -19.10 -7.61
C LYS A 119 -7.58 -20.12 -7.19
N HIS A 120 -6.65 -19.72 -6.33
CA HIS A 120 -5.64 -20.60 -5.75
C HIS A 120 -6.11 -21.36 -4.50
N GLY A 121 -7.40 -21.24 -4.12
CA GLY A 121 -8.02 -22.02 -3.05
C GLY A 121 -8.07 -21.32 -1.68
N ALA A 122 -7.71 -20.05 -1.58
CA ALA A 122 -7.94 -19.29 -0.36
C ALA A 122 -9.44 -19.13 -0.08
N ARG A 123 -9.83 -19.19 1.18
CA ARG A 123 -11.21 -19.02 1.64
C ARG A 123 -11.35 -17.66 2.31
N LEU A 124 -12.29 -16.84 1.84
CA LEU A 124 -12.59 -15.53 2.40
C LEU A 124 -13.83 -15.60 3.29
N HIS A 125 -13.68 -15.22 4.54
CA HIS A 125 -14.73 -15.12 5.55
C HIS A 125 -15.00 -13.63 5.84
N THR A 126 -16.04 -13.08 5.23
CA THR A 126 -16.47 -11.68 5.43
C THR A 126 -17.43 -11.55 6.61
N GLY A 127 -17.49 -10.38 7.26
CA GLY A 127 -18.27 -10.14 8.47
C GLY A 127 -17.74 -10.91 9.67
N ARG A 128 -16.46 -11.30 9.66
CA ARG A 128 -15.78 -12.07 10.70
C ARG A 128 -14.65 -11.25 11.31
N GLU A 129 -15.00 -10.40 12.26
CA GLU A 129 -14.01 -9.62 13.00
C GLU A 129 -13.16 -10.53 13.88
N VAL A 130 -11.84 -10.48 13.68
CA VAL A 130 -10.89 -11.15 14.55
C VAL A 130 -10.68 -10.29 15.80
N ARG A 131 -10.97 -10.85 16.95
CA ARG A 131 -10.85 -10.17 18.24
C ARG A 131 -9.56 -10.49 18.97
N ASP A 132 -8.99 -11.66 18.70
CA ASP A 132 -7.75 -12.09 19.32
C ASP A 132 -6.95 -12.99 18.37
N ALA A 133 -5.63 -12.88 18.46
CA ALA A 133 -4.68 -13.78 17.81
C ALA A 133 -3.54 -14.06 18.78
N CYS A 134 -3.41 -15.32 19.20
CA CYS A 134 -2.44 -15.76 20.19
C CYS A 134 -1.87 -17.11 19.83
N GLU A 135 -0.84 -17.54 20.54
CA GLU A 135 -0.31 -18.89 20.47
C GLU A 135 -1.19 -19.86 21.27
N SER A 136 -1.28 -21.11 20.81
CA SER A 136 -1.95 -22.16 21.55
C SER A 136 -1.15 -22.57 22.81
N ASP A 137 -1.83 -23.16 23.79
CA ASP A 137 -1.23 -23.62 25.05
C ASP A 137 -0.07 -24.61 24.83
N ASN A 138 -0.06 -25.30 23.68
CA ASN A 138 0.96 -26.28 23.31
C ASN A 138 2.11 -25.71 22.50
N ASN A 139 2.15 -24.39 22.27
CA ASN A 139 3.19 -23.71 21.46
C ASN A 139 3.32 -24.26 20.01
N SER A 140 2.33 -24.98 19.50
CA SER A 140 2.39 -25.66 18.20
C SER A 140 1.76 -24.87 17.07
N ASP A 141 0.73 -24.09 17.37
CA ASP A 141 -0.11 -23.35 16.43
C ASP A 141 -0.52 -21.98 16.98
N ALA A 142 -0.97 -21.09 16.11
CA ALA A 142 -1.64 -19.86 16.48
C ALA A 142 -3.15 -20.04 16.48
N ILE A 143 -3.83 -19.32 17.35
CA ILE A 143 -5.29 -19.32 17.45
C ILE A 143 -5.79 -17.96 17.01
N VAL A 144 -6.69 -17.97 16.02
CA VAL A 144 -7.44 -16.78 15.58
C VAL A 144 -8.86 -16.90 16.09
N THR A 145 -9.31 -15.96 16.91
CA THR A 145 -10.64 -15.99 17.52
C THR A 145 -11.56 -14.98 16.84
N THR A 146 -12.69 -15.46 16.31
CA THR A 146 -13.77 -14.64 15.73
C THR A 146 -15.06 -14.97 16.48
N ASP A 147 -15.91 -14.00 16.82
CA ASP A 147 -17.28 -14.22 17.35
C ASP A 147 -17.48 -15.46 18.25
N GLY A 148 -16.47 -15.80 19.07
CA GLY A 148 -16.47 -16.97 19.93
C GLY A 148 -15.98 -18.27 19.28
N GLU A 149 -15.69 -18.31 17.99
CA GLU A 149 -15.06 -19.43 17.31
C GLU A 149 -13.53 -19.31 17.34
N ARG A 150 -12.85 -20.42 17.64
CA ARG A 150 -11.39 -20.50 17.64
C ARG A 150 -10.92 -21.29 16.42
N HIS A 151 -10.08 -20.66 15.60
CA HIS A 151 -9.49 -21.27 14.41
C HIS A 151 -8.02 -21.55 14.67
N HIS A 152 -7.62 -22.81 14.58
CA HIS A 152 -6.23 -23.22 14.71
C HIS A 152 -5.52 -23.11 13.36
N VAL A 153 -4.40 -22.39 13.33
CA VAL A 153 -3.58 -22.19 12.15
C VAL A 153 -2.10 -22.33 12.52
N ASP A 154 -1.27 -22.79 11.61
CA ASP A 154 0.18 -22.93 11.88
C ASP A 154 0.88 -21.57 11.92
N LEU A 155 0.34 -20.58 11.17
CA LEU A 155 0.83 -19.21 11.11
C LEU A 155 -0.36 -18.26 10.98
N ALA A 156 -0.47 -17.27 11.88
CA ALA A 156 -1.41 -16.15 11.74
C ALA A 156 -0.69 -14.94 11.16
N VAL A 157 -1.28 -14.30 10.14
CA VAL A 157 -0.73 -13.12 9.47
C VAL A 157 -1.67 -11.94 9.66
N ILE A 158 -1.26 -10.94 10.42
CA ILE A 158 -2.02 -9.72 10.68
C ILE A 158 -1.73 -8.70 9.59
N ALA A 159 -2.73 -8.37 8.81
CA ALA A 159 -2.73 -7.40 7.72
C ALA A 159 -3.92 -6.42 7.80
N SER A 160 -4.44 -6.19 9.00
CA SER A 160 -5.62 -5.36 9.28
C SER A 160 -5.35 -3.85 9.33
N GLY A 161 -4.15 -3.43 8.92
CA GLY A 161 -3.72 -2.03 8.96
C GLY A 161 -3.60 -1.53 10.41
N ALA A 162 -4.07 -0.31 10.65
CA ALA A 162 -4.02 0.29 11.99
C ALA A 162 -5.06 -0.29 12.97
N ARG A 163 -6.03 -1.07 12.50
CA ARG A 163 -6.99 -1.79 13.34
C ARG A 163 -6.38 -3.13 13.74
N LEU A 164 -5.73 -3.15 14.88
CA LEU A 164 -5.19 -4.39 15.42
C LEU A 164 -6.26 -5.09 16.25
N PRO A 165 -6.43 -6.42 16.11
CA PRO A 165 -7.17 -7.22 17.08
C PRO A 165 -6.50 -7.12 18.45
N ALA A 166 -7.21 -7.50 19.50
CA ALA A 166 -6.59 -7.68 20.79
C ALA A 166 -5.52 -8.78 20.66
N LEU A 167 -4.26 -8.42 20.88
CA LEU A 167 -3.14 -9.35 20.76
C LEU A 167 -2.60 -9.63 22.14
N ALA A 168 -2.31 -10.89 22.43
CA ALA A 168 -1.68 -11.28 23.68
C ALA A 168 -0.14 -11.19 23.60
N GLY A 169 0.49 -10.90 24.74
CA GLY A 169 1.94 -10.94 24.87
C GLY A 169 2.69 -9.92 23.99
N GLN A 170 3.83 -10.33 23.45
CA GLN A 170 4.68 -9.47 22.62
C GLN A 170 4.05 -9.09 21.26
N ALA A 171 3.09 -9.89 20.76
CA ALA A 171 2.35 -9.55 19.55
C ALA A 171 1.47 -8.30 19.73
N ALA A 172 1.09 -7.97 20.99
CA ALA A 172 0.32 -6.78 21.36
C ALA A 172 1.14 -5.46 21.33
N ARG A 173 2.41 -5.51 20.98
CA ARG A 173 3.28 -4.35 20.98
C ARG A 173 2.71 -3.24 20.09
N ALA A 174 2.47 -2.07 20.68
CA ALA A 174 1.99 -0.92 19.91
C ALA A 174 3.07 -0.41 18.96
N MET A 175 2.68 -0.16 17.72
CA MET A 175 3.54 0.56 16.77
C MET A 175 3.51 2.05 17.13
N PRO A 176 4.66 2.72 17.35
CA PRO A 176 4.69 4.17 17.44
C PRO A 176 4.11 4.77 16.17
N LEU A 177 3.11 5.63 16.29
CA LEU A 177 2.41 6.22 15.17
C LEU A 177 2.38 7.75 15.27
N ASP A 178 3.09 8.40 14.36
CA ASP A 178 3.06 9.85 14.18
C ASP A 178 1.94 10.21 13.21
N ILE A 179 1.07 11.13 13.60
CA ILE A 179 0.10 11.75 12.69
C ILE A 179 0.67 13.10 12.30
N LEU A 180 1.07 13.23 11.04
CA LEU A 180 1.59 14.48 10.51
C LEU A 180 0.45 15.49 10.32
N PRO A 181 0.69 16.82 10.47
CA PRO A 181 -0.34 17.85 10.31
C PRO A 181 -0.77 18.06 8.85
N GLN A 182 -0.91 16.96 8.11
CA GLN A 182 -1.31 16.88 6.70
C GLN A 182 -2.37 15.81 6.49
N GLN A 183 -3.18 16.00 5.45
CA GLN A 183 -4.15 15.04 4.96
C GLN A 183 -4.12 14.96 3.44
N TRP A 184 -4.42 13.80 2.89
CA TRP A 184 -4.67 13.61 1.47
C TRP A 184 -6.17 13.60 1.20
N CYS A 185 -6.59 14.37 0.19
CA CYS A 185 -7.92 14.30 -0.39
C CYS A 185 -7.85 13.61 -1.74
N HIS A 186 -8.45 12.41 -1.86
CA HIS A 186 -8.45 11.59 -3.07
C HIS A 186 -9.78 11.67 -3.78
N ALA A 187 -9.75 11.70 -5.12
CA ALA A 187 -10.93 11.51 -5.96
C ALA A 187 -10.57 10.84 -7.29
N LEU A 188 -11.59 10.29 -7.95
CA LEU A 188 -11.54 9.85 -9.34
C LEU A 188 -12.33 10.84 -10.19
N LEU A 189 -11.68 11.41 -11.19
CA LEU A 189 -12.24 12.45 -12.06
C LEU A 189 -12.16 12.02 -13.52
N PRO A 190 -12.99 12.61 -14.43
CA PRO A 190 -12.81 12.42 -15.85
C PRO A 190 -11.39 12.87 -16.29
N ARG A 191 -10.68 12.01 -17.00
CA ARG A 191 -9.30 12.24 -17.41
C ARG A 191 -9.21 13.32 -18.49
N PRO A 192 -8.39 14.37 -18.29
CA PRO A 192 -7.97 15.26 -19.38
C PRO A 192 -7.21 14.46 -20.45
N VAL A 193 -7.50 14.67 -21.73
CA VAL A 193 -6.84 13.97 -22.84
C VAL A 193 -5.32 14.11 -22.82
N THR A 194 -4.84 15.28 -22.37
CA THR A 194 -3.40 15.61 -22.27
C THR A 194 -2.69 14.91 -21.10
N LEU A 195 -3.41 14.25 -20.19
CA LEU A 195 -2.82 13.53 -19.07
C LEU A 195 -2.46 12.11 -19.52
N GLU A 196 -1.18 11.88 -19.83
CA GLU A 196 -0.66 10.60 -20.35
C GLU A 196 0.26 9.87 -19.35
N ARG A 197 0.63 10.51 -18.25
CA ARG A 197 1.53 9.96 -17.24
C ARG A 197 1.22 10.51 -15.86
N ALA A 198 1.80 9.91 -14.82
CA ALA A 198 1.77 10.46 -13.49
C ALA A 198 2.41 11.85 -13.47
N THR A 199 1.77 12.79 -12.82
CA THR A 199 2.18 14.19 -12.74
C THR A 199 2.05 14.68 -11.30
N LEU A 200 3.17 15.11 -10.72
CA LEU A 200 3.21 15.81 -9.44
C LEU A 200 3.19 17.32 -9.71
N VAL A 201 2.21 18.00 -9.18
CA VAL A 201 2.17 19.46 -9.20
C VAL A 201 2.57 19.99 -7.82
N ILE A 202 3.63 20.79 -7.78
CA ILE A 202 4.07 21.51 -6.58
C ILE A 202 3.44 22.90 -6.69
N GLY A 203 2.25 23.02 -6.09
CA GLY A 203 1.46 24.23 -6.15
C GLY A 203 1.96 25.36 -5.28
N THR A 204 1.28 26.50 -5.33
CA THR A 204 1.54 27.61 -4.45
C THR A 204 1.06 27.33 -3.03
N GLY A 205 1.76 27.84 -2.03
CA GLY A 205 1.50 27.50 -0.63
C GLY A 205 1.90 26.07 -0.31
N SER A 206 1.15 25.41 0.56
CA SER A 206 1.41 24.03 0.99
C SER A 206 0.66 22.99 0.15
N ILE A 207 0.21 23.35 -1.06
CA ILE A 207 -0.58 22.48 -1.91
C ILE A 207 0.34 21.65 -2.80
N LYS A 208 0.20 20.33 -2.73
CA LYS A 208 0.76 19.38 -3.68
C LYS A 208 -0.34 18.50 -4.22
N ALA A 209 -0.28 18.20 -5.51
CA ALA A 209 -1.25 17.30 -6.12
C ALA A 209 -0.54 16.24 -6.96
N MET A 210 -0.82 14.98 -6.67
CA MET A 210 -0.45 13.87 -7.53
C MET A 210 -1.64 13.55 -8.42
N VAL A 211 -1.42 13.54 -9.73
CA VAL A 211 -2.45 13.23 -10.73
C VAL A 211 -1.98 12.05 -11.58
N ILE A 212 -2.79 11.02 -11.69
CA ILE A 212 -2.41 9.75 -12.34
C ILE A 212 -3.54 9.31 -13.28
N PRO A 213 -3.28 9.05 -14.56
CA PRO A 213 -4.25 8.41 -15.42
C PRO A 213 -4.47 6.97 -14.93
N VAL A 214 -5.72 6.56 -14.65
CA VAL A 214 -6.01 5.20 -14.15
C VAL A 214 -6.64 4.29 -15.20
N ASP A 215 -7.26 4.91 -16.20
CA ASP A 215 -7.76 4.25 -17.42
C ASP A 215 -7.92 5.29 -18.55
N THR A 216 -8.54 4.90 -19.65
CA THR A 216 -8.76 5.79 -20.81
C THR A 216 -9.72 6.95 -20.51
N ARG A 217 -10.56 6.84 -19.48
CA ARG A 217 -11.64 7.78 -19.14
C ARG A 217 -11.40 8.54 -17.83
N ARG A 218 -10.69 7.93 -16.88
CA ARG A 218 -10.54 8.44 -15.51
C ARG A 218 -9.10 8.76 -15.18
N ALA A 219 -8.94 9.76 -14.33
CA ALA A 219 -7.71 10.09 -13.63
C ALA A 219 -7.97 10.08 -12.13
N GLY A 220 -7.02 9.59 -11.38
CA GLY A 220 -6.97 9.78 -9.94
C GLY A 220 -6.27 11.08 -9.61
N ILE A 221 -6.79 11.81 -8.65
CA ILE A 221 -6.12 12.96 -8.04
C ILE A 221 -5.98 12.73 -6.54
N ALA A 222 -4.82 13.08 -6.00
CA ALA A 222 -4.58 13.16 -4.56
C ALA A 222 -4.02 14.55 -4.26
N VAL A 223 -4.74 15.33 -3.47
CA VAL A 223 -4.32 16.67 -3.05
C VAL A 223 -3.86 16.63 -1.61
N LEU A 224 -2.59 16.95 -1.38
CA LEU A 224 -2.03 17.13 -0.05
C LEU A 224 -2.40 18.53 0.45
N GLN A 225 -2.94 18.60 1.66
CA GLN A 225 -3.35 19.84 2.30
C GLN A 225 -3.19 19.76 3.83
N PRO A 226 -3.18 20.87 4.56
CA PRO A 226 -3.15 20.85 6.02
C PRO A 226 -4.34 20.07 6.60
N VAL A 227 -4.14 19.41 7.75
CA VAL A 227 -5.23 18.77 8.50
C VAL A 227 -6.31 19.79 8.83
N GLY A 228 -7.58 19.38 8.66
CA GLY A 228 -8.75 20.24 8.89
C GLY A 228 -9.11 21.16 7.73
N ALA A 229 -8.31 21.19 6.66
CA ALA A 229 -8.72 21.87 5.43
C ALA A 229 -9.98 21.22 4.85
N ALA A 230 -10.91 22.04 4.37
CA ALA A 230 -12.15 21.55 3.79
C ALA A 230 -11.89 20.70 2.55
N ALA A 231 -12.49 19.53 2.50
CA ALA A 231 -12.39 18.59 1.38
C ALA A 231 -13.74 18.40 0.66
N THR A 232 -14.62 19.40 0.75
CA THR A 232 -15.88 19.40 -0.01
C THR A 232 -15.58 19.62 -1.50
N PRO A 233 -16.45 19.14 -2.43
CA PRO A 233 -16.28 19.40 -3.85
C PRO A 233 -16.06 20.88 -4.18
N ALA A 234 -16.80 21.77 -3.54
CA ALA A 234 -16.67 23.22 -3.72
C ALA A 234 -15.30 23.75 -3.28
N ALA A 235 -14.81 23.31 -2.11
CA ALA A 235 -13.47 23.68 -1.62
C ALA A 235 -12.36 23.15 -2.53
N MET A 236 -12.50 21.91 -3.01
CA MET A 236 -11.53 21.31 -3.94
C MET A 236 -11.51 22.04 -5.27
N ARG A 237 -12.68 22.40 -5.85
CA ARG A 237 -12.74 23.23 -7.05
C ARG A 237 -12.05 24.57 -6.86
N ALA A 238 -12.31 25.26 -5.74
CA ALA A 238 -11.66 26.53 -5.42
C ALA A 238 -10.14 26.40 -5.31
N THR A 239 -9.66 25.38 -4.60
CA THR A 239 -8.22 25.08 -4.45
C THR A 239 -7.56 24.82 -5.80
N LEU A 240 -8.16 23.99 -6.64
CA LEU A 240 -7.58 23.61 -7.94
C LEU A 240 -7.67 24.72 -8.98
N SER A 241 -8.69 25.61 -8.92
CA SER A 241 -8.86 26.71 -9.84
C SER A 241 -7.79 27.81 -9.70
N SER A 242 -7.15 27.90 -8.55
CA SER A 242 -6.05 28.84 -8.27
C SER A 242 -4.68 28.36 -8.79
N GLN A 243 -4.61 27.15 -9.35
CA GLN A 243 -3.37 26.51 -9.81
C GLN A 243 -3.27 26.51 -11.35
N GLY A 244 -2.20 25.92 -11.89
CA GLY A 244 -1.98 25.83 -13.33
C GLY A 244 -3.04 25.01 -14.09
N ARG A 245 -3.00 25.08 -15.41
CA ARG A 245 -4.03 24.57 -16.33
C ARG A 245 -4.50 23.13 -16.08
N LEU A 246 -3.58 22.23 -15.72
CA LEU A 246 -3.93 20.85 -15.44
C LEU A 246 -4.89 20.74 -14.27
N LEU A 247 -4.55 21.39 -13.14
CA LEU A 247 -5.38 21.34 -11.92
C LEU A 247 -6.68 22.13 -12.11
N GLN A 248 -6.68 23.25 -12.82
CA GLN A 248 -7.91 23.97 -13.19
C GLN A 248 -8.86 23.07 -13.99
N SER A 249 -8.32 22.35 -14.98
CA SER A 249 -9.08 21.40 -15.80
C SER A 249 -9.70 20.28 -14.98
N LEU A 250 -8.99 19.77 -13.97
CA LEU A 250 -9.50 18.75 -13.05
C LEU A 250 -10.51 19.34 -12.08
N GLY A 251 -10.29 20.53 -11.56
CA GLY A 251 -11.24 21.25 -10.73
C GLY A 251 -12.58 21.47 -11.42
N ALA A 252 -12.57 21.87 -12.69
CA ALA A 252 -13.79 22.03 -13.50
C ALA A 252 -14.57 20.71 -13.72
N ARG A 253 -13.93 19.57 -13.56
CA ARG A 253 -14.53 18.23 -13.66
C ARG A 253 -14.99 17.63 -12.32
N TRP A 254 -14.68 18.29 -11.22
CA TRP A 254 -15.06 17.84 -9.89
C TRP A 254 -16.49 18.26 -9.60
N SER A 255 -17.45 17.39 -9.82
CA SER A 255 -18.88 17.62 -9.56
C SER A 255 -19.22 17.50 -8.08
N ASP A 256 -20.38 17.99 -7.69
CA ASP A 256 -20.87 17.88 -6.31
C ASP A 256 -21.13 16.42 -5.89
N ASP A 257 -21.41 15.53 -6.86
CA ASP A 257 -21.61 14.10 -6.64
C ASP A 257 -20.29 13.31 -6.63
N THR A 258 -19.13 13.95 -6.89
CA THR A 258 -17.85 13.26 -6.89
C THR A 258 -17.40 12.96 -5.47
N PRO A 259 -17.34 11.69 -5.06
CA PRO A 259 -16.93 11.34 -3.71
C PRO A 259 -15.46 11.69 -3.50
N ALA A 260 -15.16 12.28 -2.35
CA ALA A 260 -13.80 12.53 -1.90
C ALA A 260 -13.47 11.65 -0.70
N VAL A 261 -12.28 11.04 -0.71
CA VAL A 261 -11.77 10.26 0.41
C VAL A 261 -10.64 11.02 1.08
N VAL A 262 -10.87 11.42 2.33
CA VAL A 262 -9.86 12.15 3.12
C VAL A 262 -9.13 11.17 4.05
N ARG A 263 -7.81 11.25 4.05
CA ARG A 263 -6.97 10.43 4.91
C ARG A 263 -5.86 11.25 5.54
N PRO A 264 -5.66 11.16 6.86
CA PRO A 264 -4.50 11.78 7.51
C PRO A 264 -3.21 11.11 7.02
N VAL A 265 -2.14 11.88 6.93
CA VAL A 265 -0.80 11.34 6.69
C VAL A 265 -0.27 10.79 8.00
N ARG A 266 0.08 9.52 7.98
CA ARG A 266 0.60 8.79 9.14
C ARG A 266 1.98 8.23 8.83
N SER A 267 2.79 8.09 9.85
CA SER A 267 4.11 7.48 9.79
C SER A 267 4.34 6.64 11.03
N GLY A 268 4.71 5.39 10.87
CA GLY A 268 4.99 4.48 11.97
C GLY A 268 5.78 3.27 11.52
N LEU A 269 6.61 2.78 12.41
CA LEU A 269 7.37 1.55 12.21
C LEU A 269 7.44 0.79 13.52
N LEU A 270 7.12 -0.49 13.48
CA LEU A 270 7.22 -1.35 14.65
C LEU A 270 8.70 -1.61 14.97
N ASP A 271 9.12 -1.23 16.17
CA ASP A 271 10.44 -1.55 16.67
C ASP A 271 10.57 -3.03 17.05
N GLY A 272 11.68 -3.65 16.69
CA GLY A 272 11.98 -5.05 16.98
C GLY A 272 11.21 -6.03 16.10
N PRO A 273 11.06 -7.28 16.53
CA PRO A 273 10.42 -8.32 15.71
C PRO A 273 8.96 -7.98 15.40
N TRP A 274 8.56 -8.18 14.14
CA TRP A 274 7.16 -8.04 13.72
C TRP A 274 6.34 -9.30 13.98
N HIS A 275 6.92 -10.25 14.67
CA HIS A 275 6.29 -11.51 15.00
C HIS A 275 6.47 -11.87 16.48
N ALA A 276 5.54 -12.64 16.97
CA ALA A 276 5.62 -13.35 18.25
C ALA A 276 4.64 -14.51 18.22
N HIS A 277 5.03 -15.65 18.80
CA HIS A 277 4.11 -16.76 19.09
C HIS A 277 3.28 -17.23 17.89
N GLY A 278 3.90 -17.40 16.71
CA GLY A 278 3.20 -17.83 15.50
C GLY A 278 2.31 -16.78 14.84
N VAL A 279 2.40 -15.52 15.28
CA VAL A 279 1.67 -14.39 14.71
C VAL A 279 2.67 -13.46 14.06
N LEU A 280 2.50 -13.15 12.77
CA LEU A 280 3.32 -12.22 11.97
C LEU A 280 2.49 -11.00 11.60
N ARG A 281 3.04 -9.81 11.75
CA ARG A 281 2.44 -8.54 11.29
C ARG A 281 3.10 -8.10 9.99
N ILE A 282 2.29 -7.66 9.00
CA ILE A 282 2.76 -7.17 7.70
C ILE A 282 2.01 -5.91 7.27
N GLY A 283 2.57 -5.21 6.29
CA GLY A 283 1.99 -3.98 5.76
C GLY A 283 1.77 -2.93 6.85
N HIS A 284 0.68 -2.18 6.78
CA HIS A 284 0.39 -1.08 7.74
C HIS A 284 0.21 -1.54 9.20
N SER A 285 0.15 -2.82 9.49
CA SER A 285 0.18 -3.31 10.88
C SER A 285 1.61 -3.39 11.44
N ALA A 286 2.64 -3.37 10.60
CA ALA A 286 4.05 -3.38 10.97
C ALA A 286 4.78 -2.08 10.58
N HIS A 287 4.40 -1.47 9.44
CA HIS A 287 5.00 -0.23 8.94
C HIS A 287 3.93 0.63 8.24
N GLU A 288 3.50 1.68 8.89
CA GLU A 288 2.62 2.72 8.31
C GLU A 288 3.50 3.75 7.62
N LEU A 289 3.46 3.80 6.30
CA LEU A 289 4.29 4.70 5.51
C LEU A 289 3.48 5.89 5.00
N PRO A 290 4.04 7.12 5.04
CA PRO A 290 3.51 8.23 4.27
C PRO A 290 3.34 7.85 2.79
N PRO A 291 2.35 8.40 2.07
CA PRO A 291 2.04 7.97 0.70
C PRO A 291 3.08 8.42 -0.35
N HIS A 292 4.13 9.09 0.08
CA HIS A 292 5.21 9.61 -0.76
C HIS A 292 5.88 8.48 -1.56
N PHE A 293 6.15 8.76 -2.83
CA PHE A 293 6.78 7.83 -3.77
C PHE A 293 6.04 6.49 -3.96
N GLY A 294 4.78 6.37 -3.56
CA GLY A 294 3.97 5.16 -3.75
C GLY A 294 4.45 3.94 -2.93
N GLN A 295 5.30 4.13 -1.92
CA GLN A 295 5.95 3.00 -1.24
C GLN A 295 5.06 2.27 -0.24
N ALA A 296 4.00 2.88 0.29
CA ALA A 296 3.12 2.22 1.25
C ALA A 296 2.54 0.89 0.70
N ALA A 297 2.02 0.92 -0.52
CA ALA A 297 1.52 -0.27 -1.20
C ALA A 297 2.65 -1.21 -1.65
N ALA A 298 3.75 -0.65 -2.18
CA ALA A 298 4.87 -1.44 -2.67
C ALA A 298 5.50 -2.28 -1.56
N GLN A 299 5.72 -1.72 -0.37
CA GLN A 299 6.29 -2.44 0.76
C GLN A 299 5.34 -3.49 1.31
N ALA A 300 4.03 -3.24 1.33
CA ALA A 300 3.04 -4.24 1.74
C ALA A 300 2.97 -5.45 0.79
N ILE A 301 3.10 -5.23 -0.52
CA ILE A 301 3.17 -6.31 -1.52
C ILE A 301 4.50 -7.04 -1.44
N GLU A 302 5.61 -6.34 -1.19
CA GLU A 302 6.93 -6.96 -1.00
C GLU A 302 6.95 -7.90 0.21
N ASP A 303 6.28 -7.54 1.33
CA ASP A 303 6.09 -8.44 2.47
C ASP A 303 5.44 -9.77 2.04
N ALA A 304 4.37 -9.69 1.25
CA ALA A 304 3.66 -10.87 0.77
C ALA A 304 4.52 -11.74 -0.15
N VAL A 305 5.31 -11.13 -1.03
CA VAL A 305 6.24 -11.85 -1.93
C VAL A 305 7.34 -12.56 -1.14
N VAL A 306 7.93 -11.88 -0.15
CA VAL A 306 8.95 -12.47 0.72
C VAL A 306 8.36 -13.63 1.52
N LEU A 307 7.18 -13.43 2.14
CA LEU A 307 6.46 -14.48 2.87
C LEU A 307 6.21 -15.69 1.98
N GLY A 308 5.65 -15.51 0.78
CA GLY A 308 5.37 -16.61 -0.14
C GLY A 308 6.63 -17.34 -0.61
N THR A 309 7.75 -16.64 -0.75
CA THR A 309 9.04 -17.27 -1.08
C THR A 309 9.52 -18.15 0.07
N LEU A 310 9.43 -17.66 1.30
CA LEU A 310 9.87 -18.39 2.50
C LEU A 310 8.97 -19.58 2.81
N LEU A 311 7.66 -19.46 2.62
CA LEU A 311 6.71 -20.58 2.78
C LEU A 311 7.07 -21.76 1.89
N ARG A 312 7.62 -21.53 0.71
CA ARG A 312 8.09 -22.59 -0.20
C ARG A 312 9.42 -23.22 0.19
N THR A 313 10.28 -22.48 0.91
CA THR A 313 11.69 -22.87 1.12
C THR A 313 12.05 -23.18 2.57
N ARG A 314 11.21 -22.82 3.53
CA ARG A 314 11.51 -23.00 4.95
C ARG A 314 10.63 -24.08 5.58
N PRO A 315 11.26 -25.08 6.24
CA PRO A 315 10.51 -26.19 6.81
C PRO A 315 9.86 -25.87 8.17
N SER A 316 10.40 -24.93 8.94
CA SER A 316 9.88 -24.57 10.25
C SER A 316 9.32 -23.13 10.29
N ARG A 317 8.35 -22.91 11.18
CA ARG A 317 7.75 -21.60 11.42
C ARG A 317 8.79 -20.58 11.92
N ASP A 318 9.60 -20.95 12.87
CA ASP A 318 10.56 -20.07 13.50
C ASP A 318 11.66 -19.65 12.49
N ASP A 319 12.22 -20.61 11.73
CA ASP A 319 13.16 -20.29 10.65
C ASP A 319 12.56 -19.34 9.60
N LEU A 320 11.27 -19.53 9.29
CA LEU A 320 10.56 -18.63 8.36
C LEU A 320 10.46 -17.21 8.92
N LEU A 321 10.06 -17.07 10.19
CA LEU A 321 9.87 -15.78 10.84
C LEU A 321 11.19 -15.02 10.96
N ASP A 322 12.26 -15.69 11.37
CA ASP A 322 13.60 -15.11 11.46
C ASP A 322 14.12 -14.69 10.08
N ALA A 323 13.95 -15.54 9.06
CA ALA A 323 14.34 -15.23 7.70
C ALA A 323 13.51 -14.09 7.09
N PHE A 324 12.23 -13.98 7.47
CA PHE A 324 11.38 -12.86 7.08
C PHE A 324 11.92 -11.54 7.65
N MET A 325 12.20 -11.50 8.94
CA MET A 325 12.76 -10.33 9.60
C MET A 325 14.10 -9.93 9.02
N ALA A 326 15.00 -10.90 8.76
CA ALA A 326 16.31 -10.65 8.17
C ALA A 326 16.21 -9.97 6.79
N ARG A 327 15.16 -10.27 6.00
CA ARG A 327 14.96 -9.65 4.69
C ARG A 327 14.23 -8.32 4.75
N ARG A 328 13.29 -8.16 5.73
CA ARG A 328 12.34 -7.04 5.69
C ARG A 328 12.65 -5.90 6.66
N ALA A 329 13.15 -6.18 7.86
CA ALA A 329 13.23 -5.18 8.92
C ALA A 329 14.12 -3.98 8.55
N GLU A 330 15.37 -4.25 8.12
CA GLU A 330 16.31 -3.19 7.75
C GLU A 330 15.83 -2.40 6.54
N ARG A 331 15.36 -3.10 5.52
CA ARG A 331 14.87 -2.49 4.29
C ARG A 331 13.65 -1.60 4.54
N ALA A 332 12.68 -2.08 5.31
CA ALA A 332 11.51 -1.28 5.66
C ALA A 332 11.89 -0.05 6.47
N ARG A 333 12.88 -0.15 7.38
CA ARG A 333 13.40 0.98 8.16
C ARG A 333 14.02 2.04 7.25
N GLN A 334 14.84 1.63 6.28
CA GLN A 334 15.47 2.55 5.34
C GLN A 334 14.43 3.24 4.44
N VAL A 335 13.49 2.48 3.88
CA VAL A 335 12.38 3.05 3.08
C VAL A 335 11.53 3.99 3.93
N HIS A 336 11.17 3.59 5.16
CA HIS A 336 10.41 4.44 6.08
C HIS A 336 11.12 5.77 6.36
N ALA A 337 12.44 5.75 6.61
CA ALA A 337 13.22 6.97 6.84
C ALA A 337 13.14 7.92 5.63
N VAL A 338 13.32 7.39 4.41
CA VAL A 338 13.29 8.19 3.17
C VAL A 338 11.90 8.82 2.95
N VAL A 339 10.82 8.03 3.04
CA VAL A 339 9.47 8.54 2.75
C VAL A 339 8.97 9.48 3.85
N THR A 340 9.38 9.25 5.10
CA THR A 340 9.06 10.16 6.22
C THR A 340 9.80 11.47 6.10
N GLN A 341 11.05 11.45 5.63
CA GLN A 341 11.80 12.67 5.37
C GLN A 341 11.13 13.50 4.24
N ALA A 342 10.67 12.85 3.16
CA ALA A 342 9.92 13.56 2.11
C ALA A 342 8.66 14.21 2.67
N ALA A 343 7.90 13.51 3.52
CA ALA A 343 6.70 14.05 4.14
C ALA A 343 7.01 15.24 5.07
N ARG A 344 8.12 15.19 5.81
CA ARG A 344 8.56 16.31 6.67
C ARG A 344 8.96 17.53 5.84
N TRP A 345 9.65 17.34 4.73
CA TRP A 345 10.04 18.44 3.82
C TRP A 345 8.84 19.10 3.15
N ASP A 346 7.74 18.39 2.94
CA ASP A 346 6.49 18.98 2.46
C ASP A 346 5.91 19.99 3.46
N LEU A 347 6.11 19.75 4.75
CA LEU A 347 5.65 20.65 5.81
C LEU A 347 6.59 21.83 6.03
N ARG A 348 7.88 21.56 6.00
CA ARG A 348 8.95 22.53 6.29
C ARG A 348 10.13 22.24 5.37
N PRO A 349 10.15 22.85 4.17
CA PRO A 349 11.33 22.79 3.32
C PRO A 349 12.53 23.42 4.06
N GLU A 350 13.65 22.71 4.01
CA GLU A 350 14.92 23.14 4.60
C GLU A 350 15.89 23.54 3.49
N ALA A 351 16.98 24.22 3.84
CA ALA A 351 18.03 24.56 2.87
C ALA A 351 18.66 23.31 2.21
N ALA A 352 18.61 22.16 2.89
CA ALA A 352 19.09 20.85 2.40
C ALA A 352 18.01 20.04 1.67
N THR A 353 16.81 20.59 1.40
CA THR A 353 15.74 19.88 0.70
C THR A 353 16.15 19.55 -0.73
N ASP A 354 16.38 18.27 -1.00
CA ASP A 354 16.73 17.73 -2.32
C ASP A 354 15.88 16.48 -2.61
N LEU A 355 14.68 16.71 -3.14
CA LEU A 355 13.76 15.62 -3.50
C LEU A 355 14.31 14.69 -4.58
N PRO A 356 15.04 15.17 -5.62
CA PRO A 356 15.72 14.30 -6.58
C PRO A 356 16.74 13.35 -5.93
N ALA A 357 17.59 13.85 -5.03
CA ALA A 357 18.56 13.01 -4.32
C ALA A 357 17.85 11.98 -3.44
N LEU A 358 16.78 12.37 -2.73
CA LEU A 358 15.99 11.45 -1.91
C LEU A 358 15.29 10.38 -2.76
N ALA A 359 14.78 10.75 -3.94
CA ALA A 359 14.19 9.80 -4.89
C ALA A 359 15.24 8.83 -5.45
N ALA A 360 16.47 9.29 -5.71
CA ALA A 360 17.58 8.43 -6.15
C ALA A 360 18.00 7.45 -5.04
N GLN A 361 18.08 7.91 -3.80
CA GLN A 361 18.34 7.03 -2.63
C GLN A 361 17.27 5.95 -2.52
N LEU A 362 16.00 6.31 -2.61
CA LEU A 362 14.91 5.34 -2.60
C LEU A 362 15.02 4.34 -3.75
N ALA A 363 15.29 4.83 -4.97
CA ALA A 363 15.43 3.97 -6.13
C ALA A 363 16.55 2.92 -5.92
N ALA A 364 17.69 3.31 -5.36
CA ALA A 364 18.78 2.38 -5.02
C ALA A 364 18.33 1.29 -4.03
N LEU A 365 17.49 1.66 -3.04
CA LEU A 365 16.95 0.70 -2.06
C LEU A 365 15.96 -0.30 -2.66
N VAL A 366 15.12 0.11 -3.62
CA VAL A 366 13.97 -0.71 -4.06
C VAL A 366 14.15 -1.35 -5.44
N THR A 367 15.25 -1.07 -6.14
CA THR A 367 15.55 -1.67 -7.45
C THR A 367 15.71 -3.17 -7.36
N GLU A 368 16.49 -3.64 -6.41
CA GLU A 368 16.63 -5.06 -6.16
C GLU A 368 15.48 -5.58 -5.28
N PRO A 369 14.98 -6.80 -5.52
CA PRO A 369 13.98 -7.43 -4.65
C PRO A 369 14.57 -7.78 -3.28
N ALA A 370 13.69 -7.83 -2.25
CA ALA A 370 14.07 -8.26 -0.89
C ALA A 370 14.27 -9.77 -0.77
#